data_2ef369bdb1f3bbe323d60eb1f66ceb24
#
_entry.id   2ef369bdb1f3bbe323d60eb1f66ceb24
#
_cell.length_a   1.000
_cell.length_b   1.000
_cell.length_c   1.000
_cell.angle_alpha   90.00
_cell.angle_beta   90.00
_cell.angle_gamma   90.00
#
_symmetry.space_group_name_H-M   'P 1'
#
loop_
_entity.id
_entity.type
_entity.pdbx_description
1 polymer ?
#
loop_
_entity_poly.entity_id
_entity_poly.type
_entity_poly.pdbx_seq_one_letter_code
_entity_poly.pdbx_strand_id
1 'polypeptide(L)'
;MKKSFLLSGALLLSISAVTANAQQLPNVGFESWKTTCGSSWNPNGTGTDYVRPGVEPSEWNGSNVNQLGIVSVETLVTQEVEKNSKYVVLKNKFVGISSSLGSVAPGFISIGKPWVFASSNMLSAASVAKGDGGTYGGAEFAKKPDALTLKYKRTAVDNEVSRIIACLWKGTFVSKDIPNKITIAGKVTKGGVLNDVDRAIIGRASASESGELVAKIDAELKEDVSKWTTIVMPFEYSTKLIMPEKMNVIISAGDYWNRGNLKENTTLLVDDVDFVYYSTLTSLTVGGETIALQEGVYNYNLKTDMPSVSKEDVAAVCKSQFADADVTIDNVNKQIKIVVTNQGGKDTDGATSHTYTLQYPVETTYQGYLNVKMGYGYLAGNDAHDIIXXXXYYHN
;
A
#
# COMPACT_ATOMS: atom_id res chain seq x y z
N MET A 1 -52.84 30.68 37.70
CA MET A 1 -52.59 29.82 36.51
C MET A 1 -51.21 30.13 35.97
N LYS A 2 -50.23 29.26 36.25
CA LYS A 2 -48.87 29.38 35.74
C LYS A 2 -48.74 28.46 34.52
N LYS A 3 -48.52 29.03 33.36
CA LYS A 3 -48.25 28.27 32.13
C LYS A 3 -46.76 27.88 32.11
N SER A 4 -46.50 26.57 32.17
CA SER A 4 -45.17 26.02 32.04
C SER A 4 -44.86 25.83 30.55
N PHE A 5 -43.82 26.51 30.07
CA PHE A 5 -43.28 26.31 28.71
C PHE A 5 -42.22 25.21 28.76
N LEU A 6 -42.52 24.08 28.17
CA LEU A 6 -41.55 23.03 27.94
C LEU A 6 -40.75 23.36 26.68
N LEU A 7 -39.50 23.73 26.88
CA LEU A 7 -38.55 23.95 25.78
C LEU A 7 -37.90 22.59 25.46
N SER A 8 -38.37 21.98 24.38
CA SER A 8 -37.71 20.75 23.83
C SER A 8 -36.44 21.19 23.08
N GLY A 9 -35.32 21.03 23.77
CA GLY A 9 -34.02 21.23 23.14
C GLY A 9 -33.68 20.02 22.29
N ALA A 10 -33.74 20.17 20.98
CA ALA A 10 -33.18 19.17 20.05
C ALA A 10 -31.64 19.28 20.08
N LEU A 11 -30.99 18.33 20.71
CA LEU A 11 -29.52 18.22 20.70
C LEU A 11 -29.12 17.70 19.32
N LEU A 12 -28.73 18.59 18.44
CA LEU A 12 -28.10 18.22 17.18
C LEU A 12 -26.69 17.71 17.50
N LEU A 13 -26.53 16.39 17.59
CA LEU A 13 -25.21 15.79 17.55
C LEU A 13 -24.66 16.00 16.15
N SER A 14 -23.82 16.98 15.98
CA SER A 14 -22.99 17.08 14.80
C SER A 14 -21.93 15.98 14.90
N ILE A 15 -22.19 14.85 14.28
CA ILE A 15 -21.15 13.85 14.02
C ILE A 15 -20.25 14.50 12.97
N SER A 16 -19.17 15.14 13.43
CA SER A 16 -18.07 15.47 12.55
C SER A 16 -17.52 14.12 12.08
N ALA A 17 -17.85 13.75 10.86
CA ALA A 17 -17.14 12.67 10.18
C ALA A 17 -15.69 13.16 10.05
N VAL A 18 -14.84 12.74 10.95
CA VAL A 18 -13.40 12.82 10.73
C VAL A 18 -13.17 11.91 9.54
N THR A 19 -13.00 12.49 8.38
CA THR A 19 -12.48 11.76 7.23
C THR A 19 -11.08 11.34 7.66
N ALA A 20 -10.97 10.14 8.17
CA ALA A 20 -9.67 9.53 8.46
C ALA A 20 -9.03 9.29 7.10
N ASN A 21 -8.20 10.24 6.67
CA ASN A 21 -7.37 10.03 5.50
C ASN A 21 -6.58 8.74 5.71
N ALA A 22 -6.61 7.87 4.74
CA ALA A 22 -5.83 6.63 4.83
C ALA A 22 -4.36 6.99 4.97
N GLN A 23 -3.71 6.30 5.88
CA GLN A 23 -2.28 6.45 6.04
C GLN A 23 -1.58 5.85 4.83
N GLN A 24 -0.89 6.69 4.08
CA GLN A 24 0.01 6.29 3.01
C GLN A 24 1.44 6.33 3.53
N LEU A 25 2.36 5.75 2.79
CA LEU A 25 3.78 5.84 3.14
C LEU A 25 4.27 7.29 2.98
N PRO A 26 5.17 7.74 3.84
CA PRO A 26 5.73 9.08 3.66
C PRO A 26 6.68 9.13 2.47
N ASN A 27 6.73 10.28 1.80
CA ASN A 27 7.72 10.56 0.74
C ASN A 27 7.72 9.48 -0.35
N VAL A 28 6.54 9.13 -0.86
CA VAL A 28 6.27 8.02 -1.80
C VAL A 28 7.22 7.99 -3.00
N GLY A 29 7.42 9.14 -3.66
CA GLY A 29 8.29 9.27 -4.84
C GLY A 29 9.70 9.77 -4.52
N PHE A 30 10.13 9.71 -3.27
CA PHE A 30 11.49 10.06 -2.82
C PHE A 30 11.98 11.44 -3.26
N GLU A 31 11.09 12.40 -3.44
CA GLU A 31 11.46 13.75 -3.90
C GLU A 31 12.15 14.58 -2.81
N SER A 32 11.91 14.24 -1.52
CA SER A 32 12.49 14.94 -0.38
C SER A 32 13.62 14.15 0.25
N TRP A 33 14.77 14.81 0.51
CA TRP A 33 15.97 14.17 1.05
C TRP A 33 16.53 14.96 2.21
N LYS A 34 17.08 14.25 3.19
CA LYS A 34 17.78 14.84 4.34
C LYS A 34 19.19 15.27 3.91
N THR A 35 19.61 16.43 4.38
CA THR A 35 20.98 16.90 4.16
C THR A 35 21.96 16.24 5.14
N THR A 36 21.42 15.74 6.27
CA THR A 36 22.19 14.97 7.26
C THR A 36 21.39 13.72 7.61
N CYS A 37 22.02 12.58 7.61
CA CYS A 37 21.38 11.31 8.00
C CYS A 37 21.07 11.27 9.49
N GLY A 38 20.16 10.38 9.87
CA GLY A 38 19.92 10.03 11.26
C GLY A 38 21.08 9.22 11.83
N SER A 39 20.98 8.85 13.10
CA SER A 39 21.98 8.00 13.76
C SER A 39 21.54 6.53 13.73
N SER A 40 22.53 5.65 13.78
CA SER A 40 22.34 4.23 14.10
C SER A 40 22.45 4.05 15.61
N TRP A 41 21.64 3.15 16.17
CA TRP A 41 21.76 2.79 17.57
C TRP A 41 23.15 2.22 17.83
N ASN A 42 23.83 2.74 18.85
CA ASN A 42 25.18 2.33 19.24
C ASN A 42 25.11 1.36 20.42
N PRO A 43 25.30 0.06 20.20
CA PRO A 43 25.26 -0.92 21.30
C PRO A 43 26.42 -0.82 22.26
N ASN A 44 27.44 -0.02 21.94
CA ASN A 44 28.61 0.14 22.82
C ASN A 44 28.28 0.91 24.12
N GLY A 45 27.10 1.51 24.17
CA GLY A 45 26.60 2.12 25.40
C GLY A 45 27.40 3.33 25.89
N THR A 46 28.11 4.01 25.01
CA THR A 46 28.85 5.22 25.35
C THR A 46 27.96 6.46 25.37
N GLY A 47 26.66 6.27 25.11
CA GLY A 47 25.67 7.31 25.24
C GLY A 47 25.34 8.08 23.97
N THR A 48 26.18 7.98 22.95
CA THR A 48 25.95 8.72 21.70
C THR A 48 25.95 7.77 20.50
N ASP A 49 24.87 7.76 19.77
CA ASP A 49 24.79 7.04 18.51
C ASP A 49 25.66 7.72 17.44
N TYR A 50 26.21 6.94 16.54
CA TYR A 50 26.99 7.47 15.43
C TYR A 50 26.04 7.97 14.34
N VAL A 51 26.24 9.22 13.93
CA VAL A 51 25.48 9.79 12.79
C VAL A 51 25.93 9.07 11.51
N ARG A 52 24.99 8.61 10.73
CA ARG A 52 25.30 7.93 9.48
C ARG A 52 25.78 8.94 8.42
N PRO A 53 26.73 8.58 7.57
CA PRO A 53 27.21 9.48 6.52
C PRO A 53 26.27 9.48 5.30
N GLY A 54 26.47 10.45 4.40
CA GLY A 54 25.74 10.54 3.14
C GLY A 54 24.35 11.15 3.29
N VAL A 55 23.44 10.73 2.44
CA VAL A 55 22.07 11.25 2.39
C VAL A 55 21.07 10.10 2.52
N GLU A 56 19.84 10.42 2.92
CA GLU A 56 18.75 9.43 2.96
C GLU A 56 17.42 10.15 2.67
N PRO A 57 16.42 9.43 2.13
CA PRO A 57 15.11 10.06 1.87
C PRO A 57 14.48 10.54 3.17
N SER A 58 13.81 11.69 3.13
CA SER A 58 13.08 12.21 4.29
C SER A 58 12.04 11.18 4.76
N GLU A 59 11.91 11.02 6.07
CA GLU A 59 11.01 10.08 6.75
C GLU A 59 11.42 8.60 6.62
N TRP A 60 12.48 8.30 5.86
CA TRP A 60 13.08 6.96 5.77
C TRP A 60 14.47 6.98 6.40
N ASN A 61 14.99 5.81 6.73
CA ASN A 61 16.31 5.61 7.30
C ASN A 61 17.11 4.67 6.41
N GLY A 62 18.31 5.08 6.04
CA GLY A 62 19.18 4.29 5.17
C GLY A 62 20.21 3.47 5.94
N SER A 63 20.82 2.49 5.25
CA SER A 63 21.83 1.60 5.82
C SER A 63 23.28 2.15 5.74
N ASN A 64 23.47 3.38 5.30
CA ASN A 64 24.78 4.02 5.30
C ASN A 64 25.43 3.87 6.69
N VAL A 65 26.72 3.55 6.73
CA VAL A 65 27.39 3.12 7.95
C VAL A 65 28.45 4.12 8.40
N ASN A 66 28.41 4.49 9.68
CA ASN A 66 29.54 5.09 10.38
C ASN A 66 29.73 4.30 11.67
N GLN A 67 30.58 3.30 11.60
CA GLN A 67 30.77 2.36 12.71
C GLN A 67 32.03 2.70 13.52
N LEU A 68 31.82 3.02 14.78
CA LEU A 68 32.88 3.33 15.76
C LEU A 68 33.81 4.50 15.32
N GLY A 69 33.38 5.32 14.38
CA GLY A 69 34.16 6.42 13.84
C GLY A 69 35.36 5.99 12.99
N ILE A 70 35.47 4.71 12.68
CA ILE A 70 36.63 4.15 11.94
C ILE A 70 36.22 3.77 10.51
N VAL A 71 35.02 3.20 10.35
CA VAL A 71 34.49 2.78 9.05
C VAL A 71 33.31 3.65 8.69
N SER A 72 33.41 4.29 7.53
CA SER A 72 32.34 5.14 7.03
C SER A 72 32.05 4.75 5.57
N VAL A 73 30.83 4.34 5.28
CA VAL A 73 30.40 3.99 3.92
C VAL A 73 29.08 4.71 3.65
N GLU A 74 29.13 5.66 2.73
CA GLU A 74 28.00 6.54 2.40
C GLU A 74 27.28 6.16 1.10
N THR A 75 27.72 5.10 0.42
CA THR A 75 27.24 4.71 -0.90
C THR A 75 26.35 3.47 -0.89
N LEU A 76 25.95 3.00 0.30
CA LEU A 76 24.94 1.93 0.43
C LEU A 76 23.57 2.46 0.00
N VAL A 77 23.29 3.74 0.30
CA VAL A 77 22.07 4.44 -0.06
C VAL A 77 22.46 5.78 -0.67
N THR A 78 22.08 6.01 -1.93
CA THR A 78 22.34 7.27 -2.62
C THR A 78 21.09 7.73 -3.38
N GLN A 79 21.12 9.01 -3.78
CA GLN A 79 20.09 9.65 -4.58
C GLN A 79 20.56 9.75 -6.01
N GLU A 80 19.68 9.45 -6.96
CA GLU A 80 19.88 9.80 -8.36
C GLU A 80 18.64 10.50 -8.93
N VAL A 81 18.75 11.06 -10.12
CA VAL A 81 17.68 11.82 -10.77
C VAL A 81 17.52 11.33 -12.22
N GLU A 82 16.29 11.04 -12.62
CA GLU A 82 15.94 10.75 -14.01
C GLU A 82 14.70 11.56 -14.39
N LYS A 83 14.80 12.36 -15.47
CA LYS A 83 13.68 13.21 -15.97
C LYS A 83 13.07 14.11 -14.88
N ASN A 84 13.92 14.71 -14.03
CA ASN A 84 13.54 15.60 -12.94
C ASN A 84 12.84 14.92 -11.75
N SER A 85 12.76 13.59 -11.73
CA SER A 85 12.27 12.82 -10.57
C SER A 85 13.45 12.17 -9.86
N LYS A 86 13.49 12.28 -8.55
CA LYS A 86 14.50 11.65 -7.71
C LYS A 86 14.09 10.20 -7.41
N TYR A 87 15.07 9.36 -7.20
CA TYR A 87 14.85 7.98 -6.77
C TYR A 87 16.00 7.50 -5.89
N VAL A 88 15.75 6.39 -5.19
CA VAL A 88 16.74 5.78 -4.30
C VAL A 88 17.56 4.76 -5.07
N VAL A 89 18.88 4.79 -4.88
CA VAL A 89 19.79 3.72 -5.32
C VAL A 89 20.30 3.00 -4.08
N LEU A 90 19.98 1.72 -3.98
CA LEU A 90 20.45 0.81 -2.93
C LEU A 90 21.51 -0.08 -3.53
N LYS A 91 22.68 -0.15 -2.87
CA LYS A 91 23.82 -0.91 -3.41
C LYS A 91 24.53 -1.65 -2.29
N ASN A 92 24.73 -2.94 -2.46
CA ASN A 92 25.54 -3.71 -1.52
C ASN A 92 26.99 -3.29 -1.64
N LYS A 93 27.64 -3.03 -0.49
CA LYS A 93 29.02 -2.55 -0.44
C LYS A 93 29.82 -3.27 0.64
N PHE A 94 31.09 -3.40 0.38
CA PHE A 94 32.01 -3.85 1.42
C PHE A 94 32.13 -2.80 2.51
N VAL A 95 32.01 -3.23 3.75
CA VAL A 95 32.18 -2.40 4.96
C VAL A 95 33.28 -3.04 5.80
N GLY A 96 34.38 -2.34 5.96
CA GLY A 96 35.53 -2.86 6.72
C GLY A 96 36.77 -2.04 6.56
N ILE A 97 37.79 -2.40 7.36
CA ILE A 97 39.08 -1.72 7.39
C ILE A 97 40.03 -2.30 6.34
N SER A 98 39.88 -3.59 6.06
CA SER A 98 40.67 -4.32 5.08
C SER A 98 39.87 -5.53 4.58
N SER A 99 40.33 -6.17 3.53
CA SER A 99 39.66 -7.36 2.98
C SER A 99 39.45 -8.49 3.98
N SER A 100 40.31 -8.58 4.99
CA SER A 100 40.23 -9.58 6.07
C SER A 100 39.44 -9.07 7.29
N LEU A 101 39.14 -7.78 7.37
CA LEU A 101 38.47 -7.14 8.50
C LEU A 101 37.24 -6.36 8.02
N GLY A 102 36.32 -7.08 7.42
CA GLY A 102 35.09 -6.50 6.91
C GLY A 102 34.16 -7.56 6.30
N SER A 103 33.00 -7.13 5.87
CA SER A 103 32.06 -7.97 5.13
C SER A 103 31.16 -7.08 4.27
N VAL A 104 30.47 -7.69 3.32
CA VAL A 104 29.49 -6.99 2.51
C VAL A 104 28.26 -6.68 3.37
N ALA A 105 27.80 -5.44 3.33
CA ALA A 105 26.58 -4.98 3.97
C ALA A 105 25.52 -4.67 2.90
N PRO A 106 24.23 -4.94 3.19
CA PRO A 106 23.18 -4.64 2.21
C PRO A 106 22.87 -3.15 2.17
N GLY A 107 22.71 -2.61 0.96
CA GLY A 107 22.09 -1.31 0.77
C GLY A 107 20.61 -1.45 1.02
N PHE A 108 20.04 -0.76 2.01
CA PHE A 108 18.62 -0.79 2.29
C PHE A 108 18.10 0.54 2.83
N ILE A 109 16.80 0.74 2.67
CA ILE A 109 16.06 1.81 3.37
C ILE A 109 14.93 1.18 4.18
N SER A 110 14.51 1.85 5.25
CA SER A 110 13.36 1.41 6.05
C SER A 110 12.68 2.58 6.76
N ILE A 111 11.43 2.36 7.16
CA ILE A 111 10.70 3.28 8.05
C ILE A 111 11.27 3.16 9.47
N GLY A 112 11.59 1.94 9.90
CA GLY A 112 12.27 1.70 11.18
C GLY A 112 13.71 2.20 11.16
N LYS A 113 14.28 2.39 12.35
CA LYS A 113 15.67 2.86 12.53
C LYS A 113 16.64 1.70 12.35
N PRO A 114 17.76 1.92 11.66
CA PRO A 114 18.79 0.88 11.57
C PRO A 114 19.56 0.74 12.88
N TRP A 115 20.03 -0.46 13.13
CA TRP A 115 21.02 -0.73 14.17
C TRP A 115 22.11 -1.58 13.55
N VAL A 116 23.35 -1.44 14.06
CA VAL A 116 24.47 -2.22 13.61
C VAL A 116 25.33 -2.59 14.83
N PHE A 117 25.82 -3.80 14.82
CA PHE A 117 26.65 -4.36 15.89
C PHE A 117 27.89 -4.96 15.27
N ALA A 118 29.04 -4.48 15.69
CA ALA A 118 30.32 -5.10 15.39
C ALA A 118 30.81 -5.84 16.66
N SER A 119 31.37 -7.02 16.46
CA SER A 119 31.87 -7.81 17.58
C SER A 119 32.90 -7.05 18.39
N SER A 120 32.99 -7.38 19.69
CA SER A 120 33.86 -6.73 20.64
C SER A 120 35.36 -6.81 20.29
N ASN A 121 35.75 -7.78 19.50
CA ASN A 121 37.16 -7.90 19.05
C ASN A 121 37.27 -7.54 17.57
N MET A 122 37.16 -6.25 17.28
CA MET A 122 37.19 -5.72 15.92
C MET A 122 38.52 -5.94 15.19
N LEU A 123 39.56 -6.32 15.91
CA LEU A 123 40.88 -6.59 15.31
C LEU A 123 41.01 -8.04 14.82
N SER A 124 39.96 -8.82 14.92
CA SER A 124 39.91 -10.21 14.48
C SER A 124 38.97 -10.36 13.30
N ALA A 125 39.42 -10.95 12.21
CA ALA A 125 38.61 -11.24 11.05
C ALA A 125 37.34 -12.06 11.40
N ALA A 126 37.51 -13.03 12.32
CA ALA A 126 36.38 -13.85 12.80
C ALA A 126 35.32 -13.01 13.55
N SER A 127 35.74 -11.95 14.22
CA SER A 127 34.82 -11.05 14.91
C SER A 127 34.08 -10.12 13.97
N VAL A 128 34.74 -9.62 12.94
CA VAL A 128 34.10 -8.76 11.93
C VAL A 128 33.10 -9.56 11.11
N ALA A 129 33.43 -10.81 10.77
CA ALA A 129 32.53 -11.71 10.06
C ALA A 129 31.25 -12.02 10.87
N LYS A 130 31.27 -11.82 12.17
CA LYS A 130 30.11 -12.02 13.06
C LYS A 130 29.32 -10.72 13.32
N GLY A 131 29.59 -9.67 12.58
CA GLY A 131 28.82 -8.43 12.67
C GLY A 131 27.36 -8.69 12.40
N ASP A 132 26.48 -7.93 13.03
CA ASP A 132 25.03 -8.07 12.90
C ASP A 132 24.40 -6.69 12.76
N GLY A 133 23.13 -6.67 12.38
CA GLY A 133 22.40 -5.43 12.21
C GLY A 133 20.96 -5.70 11.75
N GLY A 134 20.24 -4.64 11.50
CA GLY A 134 18.85 -4.73 11.06
C GLY A 134 18.14 -3.42 11.30
N THR A 135 16.84 -3.51 11.48
CA THR A 135 16.00 -2.36 11.82
C THR A 135 15.20 -2.62 13.10
N TYR A 136 14.76 -1.56 13.74
CA TYR A 136 13.91 -1.63 14.94
C TYR A 136 12.94 -0.46 14.94
N GLY A 137 11.87 -0.59 15.72
CA GLY A 137 10.81 0.40 15.74
C GLY A 137 10.06 0.42 14.41
N GLY A 138 9.44 1.54 14.13
CA GLY A 138 8.62 1.75 12.94
C GLY A 138 7.83 3.03 13.12
N ALA A 139 6.76 3.19 12.36
CA ALA A 139 5.84 4.32 12.47
C ALA A 139 4.50 3.86 13.00
N GLU A 140 3.76 4.77 13.65
CA GLU A 140 2.37 4.52 14.03
C GLU A 140 1.52 4.31 12.78
N PHE A 141 0.63 3.34 12.83
CA PHE A 141 -0.17 2.95 11.66
C PHE A 141 -1.43 2.20 12.08
N ALA A 142 -2.57 2.67 11.62
CA ALA A 142 -3.88 2.13 12.04
C ALA A 142 -4.80 1.85 10.84
N LYS A 143 -4.26 1.24 9.78
CA LYS A 143 -5.01 0.87 8.56
C LYS A 143 -4.59 -0.52 8.08
N LYS A 144 -5.41 -1.10 7.21
CA LYS A 144 -5.18 -2.43 6.63
C LYS A 144 -5.06 -2.32 5.09
N PRO A 145 -3.89 -1.94 4.57
CA PRO A 145 -3.71 -1.91 3.12
C PRO A 145 -3.77 -3.33 2.53
N ASP A 146 -4.23 -3.44 1.31
CA ASP A 146 -4.30 -4.72 0.62
C ASP A 146 -2.93 -5.16 0.09
N ALA A 147 -2.09 -4.19 -0.32
CA ALA A 147 -0.80 -4.48 -0.93
C ALA A 147 0.19 -3.33 -0.74
N LEU A 148 1.44 -3.60 -1.06
CA LEU A 148 2.50 -2.61 -1.25
C LEU A 148 2.86 -2.59 -2.74
N THR A 149 2.98 -1.41 -3.32
CA THR A 149 3.44 -1.22 -4.70
C THR A 149 4.75 -0.44 -4.71
N LEU A 150 5.58 -0.69 -5.70
CA LEU A 150 6.77 0.12 -5.96
C LEU A 150 7.22 -0.03 -7.42
N LYS A 151 7.99 0.94 -7.89
CA LYS A 151 8.71 0.85 -9.15
C LYS A 151 10.17 0.53 -8.88
N TYR A 152 10.76 -0.33 -9.69
CA TYR A 152 12.16 -0.71 -9.48
C TYR A 152 12.89 -1.01 -10.79
N LYS A 153 14.23 -0.88 -10.72
CA LYS A 153 15.20 -1.50 -11.64
C LYS A 153 16.17 -2.29 -10.77
N ARG A 154 16.70 -3.37 -11.30
CA ARG A 154 17.55 -4.26 -10.51
C ARG A 154 18.65 -4.86 -11.36
N THR A 155 19.84 -4.95 -10.76
CA THR A 155 20.99 -5.68 -11.33
C THR A 155 21.66 -6.46 -10.20
N ALA A 156 21.65 -7.77 -10.28
CA ALA A 156 22.22 -8.64 -9.27
C ALA A 156 23.59 -9.17 -9.69
N VAL A 157 24.40 -9.47 -8.68
CA VAL A 157 25.65 -10.21 -8.85
C VAL A 157 25.39 -11.66 -8.39
N ASP A 158 25.81 -12.64 -9.19
CA ASP A 158 25.67 -14.07 -8.88
C ASP A 158 24.25 -14.50 -8.49
N ASN A 159 23.26 -13.94 -9.14
CA ASN A 159 21.82 -14.23 -8.91
C ASN A 159 21.36 -13.98 -7.46
N GLU A 160 22.03 -13.08 -6.74
CA GLU A 160 21.58 -12.68 -5.40
C GLU A 160 20.14 -12.13 -5.45
N VAL A 161 19.32 -12.44 -4.44
CA VAL A 161 17.95 -11.90 -4.37
C VAL A 161 17.94 -10.54 -3.66
N SER A 162 17.04 -9.65 -4.09
CA SER A 162 16.71 -8.44 -3.32
C SER A 162 15.46 -8.73 -2.49
N ARG A 163 15.28 -8.01 -1.38
CA ARG A 163 14.15 -8.27 -0.46
C ARG A 163 13.28 -7.04 -0.26
N ILE A 164 11.97 -7.28 -0.28
CA ILE A 164 10.97 -6.28 0.11
C ILE A 164 10.22 -6.87 1.30
N ILE A 165 10.27 -6.18 2.43
CA ILE A 165 9.66 -6.65 3.68
C ILE A 165 8.74 -5.53 4.17
N ALA A 166 7.51 -5.87 4.54
CA ALA A 166 6.62 -4.96 5.24
C ALA A 166 5.95 -5.71 6.37
N CYS A 167 5.80 -5.05 7.51
CA CYS A 167 5.17 -5.65 8.70
C CYS A 167 4.18 -4.66 9.28
N LEU A 168 3.00 -5.17 9.64
CA LEU A 168 1.99 -4.46 10.41
C LEU A 168 1.78 -5.23 11.70
N TRP A 169 1.85 -4.57 12.84
CA TRP A 169 1.73 -5.28 14.13
C TRP A 169 1.05 -4.43 15.19
N LYS A 170 0.62 -5.11 16.25
CA LYS A 170 0.03 -4.50 17.44
C LYS A 170 0.89 -4.83 18.66
N GLY A 171 0.99 -3.88 19.59
CA GLY A 171 1.78 -4.08 20.81
C GLY A 171 3.27 -3.90 20.60
N THR A 172 4.10 -4.63 21.34
CA THR A 172 5.54 -4.46 21.32
C THR A 172 6.26 -5.82 21.34
N PHE A 173 7.23 -5.98 20.46
CA PHE A 173 8.15 -7.11 20.44
C PHE A 173 9.45 -6.70 21.13
N VAL A 174 9.70 -7.23 22.34
CA VAL A 174 10.93 -6.93 23.08
C VAL A 174 11.96 -8.01 22.75
N SER A 175 12.97 -7.67 21.95
CA SER A 175 13.92 -8.64 21.41
C SER A 175 14.88 -9.19 22.46
N LYS A 176 15.12 -10.52 22.41
CA LYS A 176 16.15 -11.20 23.20
C LYS A 176 17.47 -11.33 22.45
N ASP A 177 17.46 -11.12 21.14
CA ASP A 177 18.57 -11.53 20.27
C ASP A 177 19.61 -10.42 20.04
N ILE A 178 19.31 -9.20 20.47
CA ILE A 178 20.26 -8.11 20.38
C ILE A 178 21.29 -8.28 21.50
N PRO A 179 22.58 -8.32 21.19
CA PRO A 179 23.59 -8.45 22.24
C PRO A 179 23.46 -7.34 23.27
N ASN A 180 23.39 -7.72 24.55
CA ASN A 180 23.24 -6.75 25.64
C ASN A 180 24.54 -6.39 26.32
N LYS A 181 25.66 -6.96 25.85
CA LYS A 181 27.02 -6.62 26.36
C LYS A 181 28.03 -6.77 25.23
N ILE A 182 28.89 -5.80 25.13
CA ILE A 182 30.03 -5.81 24.21
C ILE A 182 31.28 -5.42 25.00
N THR A 183 32.38 -6.07 24.68
CA THR A 183 33.69 -5.67 25.24
C THR A 183 34.56 -5.09 24.11
N ILE A 184 34.90 -3.81 24.22
CA ILE A 184 35.80 -3.14 23.28
C ILE A 184 37.00 -2.64 24.07
N ALA A 185 38.20 -3.02 23.64
CA ALA A 185 39.47 -2.63 24.31
C ALA A 185 39.43 -2.91 25.81
N GLY A 186 38.88 -4.05 26.21
CA GLY A 186 38.83 -4.45 27.62
C GLY A 186 37.72 -3.80 28.44
N LYS A 187 36.96 -2.87 27.86
CA LYS A 187 35.84 -2.22 28.56
C LYS A 187 34.53 -2.89 28.17
N VAL A 188 33.76 -3.30 29.15
CA VAL A 188 32.41 -3.85 28.93
C VAL A 188 31.45 -2.67 28.74
N THR A 189 30.85 -2.61 27.61
CA THR A 189 29.80 -1.63 27.35
C THR A 189 28.43 -2.30 27.51
N LYS A 190 27.51 -1.56 28.09
CA LYS A 190 26.16 -2.07 28.34
C LYS A 190 25.31 -1.87 27.11
N GLY A 191 24.94 -2.94 26.46
CA GLY A 191 23.99 -2.89 25.37
C GLY A 191 22.59 -2.57 25.89
N GLY A 192 21.71 -2.18 24.99
CA GLY A 192 20.31 -1.93 25.30
C GLY A 192 19.38 -3.02 24.78
N VAL A 193 18.16 -3.01 25.25
CA VAL A 193 17.08 -3.82 24.70
C VAL A 193 16.41 -2.99 23.61
N LEU A 194 16.28 -3.55 22.43
CA LEU A 194 15.58 -2.90 21.33
C LEU A 194 14.17 -3.49 21.22
N ASN A 195 13.20 -2.60 21.11
CA ASN A 195 11.81 -2.98 20.87
C ASN A 195 11.54 -2.99 19.38
N ASP A 196 10.66 -3.90 18.99
CA ASP A 196 10.14 -3.98 17.62
C ASP A 196 11.28 -4.16 16.61
N VAL A 197 12.17 -5.12 16.91
CA VAL A 197 13.24 -5.52 15.99
C VAL A 197 12.61 -6.35 14.85
N ASP A 198 12.96 -6.03 13.63
CA ASP A 198 12.41 -6.61 12.41
C ASP A 198 12.27 -8.15 12.43
N ARG A 199 13.35 -8.84 12.77
CA ARG A 199 13.38 -10.30 12.79
C ARG A 199 12.50 -10.88 13.91
N ALA A 200 12.29 -10.15 15.01
CA ALA A 200 11.37 -10.59 16.06
C ALA A 200 9.92 -10.43 15.65
N ILE A 201 9.59 -9.30 14.99
CA ILE A 201 8.24 -9.03 14.48
C ILE A 201 7.80 -10.12 13.49
N ILE A 202 8.67 -10.47 12.55
CA ILE A 202 8.32 -11.41 11.47
C ILE A 202 8.50 -12.89 11.88
N GLY A 203 8.91 -13.15 13.13
CA GLY A 203 9.04 -14.50 13.66
C GLY A 203 10.34 -15.22 13.31
N ARG A 204 11.37 -14.48 12.89
CA ARG A 204 12.70 -15.04 12.57
C ARG A 204 13.65 -15.02 13.77
N ALA A 205 13.22 -14.44 14.89
CA ALA A 205 13.98 -14.41 16.15
C ALA A 205 13.01 -14.37 17.32
N SER A 206 13.51 -14.72 18.50
CA SER A 206 12.71 -14.75 19.72
C SER A 206 12.55 -13.36 20.32
N ALA A 207 11.46 -13.14 21.00
CA ALA A 207 11.22 -11.96 21.81
C ALA A 207 10.92 -12.37 23.26
N SER A 208 11.31 -11.55 24.24
CA SER A 208 10.99 -11.80 25.65
C SER A 208 9.52 -11.48 25.93
N GLU A 209 8.99 -10.47 25.23
CA GLU A 209 7.57 -10.15 25.16
C GLU A 209 7.25 -9.97 23.70
N SER A 210 6.14 -10.55 23.27
CA SER A 210 5.75 -10.53 21.86
C SER A 210 4.46 -9.75 21.67
N GLY A 211 4.50 -8.81 20.75
CA GLY A 211 3.33 -8.19 20.18
C GLY A 211 2.59 -9.20 19.29
N GLU A 212 1.68 -8.71 18.51
CA GLU A 212 0.88 -9.52 17.59
C GLU A 212 1.12 -9.05 16.14
N LEU A 213 1.66 -9.94 15.32
CA LEU A 213 1.83 -9.68 13.89
C LEU A 213 0.46 -9.71 13.21
N VAL A 214 0.05 -8.60 12.64
CA VAL A 214 -1.26 -8.46 11.95
C VAL A 214 -1.14 -8.85 10.48
N ALA A 215 -0.10 -8.36 9.80
CA ALA A 215 0.12 -8.69 8.39
C ALA A 215 1.60 -8.51 8.01
N LYS A 216 2.01 -9.19 6.96
CA LYS A 216 3.38 -9.08 6.46
C LYS A 216 3.45 -9.21 4.93
N ILE A 217 4.54 -8.70 4.40
CA ILE A 217 5.10 -9.03 3.10
C ILE A 217 6.56 -9.45 3.36
N ASP A 218 7.01 -10.54 2.76
CA ASP A 218 8.43 -10.96 2.78
C ASP A 218 8.74 -11.51 1.38
N ALA A 219 8.96 -10.61 0.43
CA ALA A 219 9.04 -10.92 -0.99
C ALA A 219 10.49 -10.88 -1.50
N GLU A 220 10.80 -11.78 -2.42
CA GLU A 220 12.08 -11.84 -3.12
C GLU A 220 11.94 -11.29 -4.54
N LEU A 221 12.83 -10.39 -4.92
CA LEU A 221 13.01 -10.00 -6.31
C LEU A 221 14.21 -10.77 -6.85
N LYS A 222 13.99 -11.61 -7.86
CA LYS A 222 15.01 -12.52 -8.42
C LYS A 222 15.50 -12.09 -9.78
N GLU A 223 14.60 -11.52 -10.59
CA GLU A 223 14.90 -11.19 -11.97
C GLU A 223 15.57 -9.83 -12.10
N ASP A 224 16.58 -9.74 -12.96
CA ASP A 224 17.17 -8.46 -13.31
C ASP A 224 16.22 -7.69 -14.24
N VAL A 225 16.05 -6.40 -13.96
CA VAL A 225 15.11 -5.55 -14.66
C VAL A 225 15.77 -4.21 -14.99
N SER A 226 16.00 -3.96 -16.30
CA SER A 226 16.70 -2.77 -16.75
C SER A 226 15.80 -1.56 -16.98
N LYS A 227 14.49 -1.77 -17.08
CA LYS A 227 13.50 -0.71 -17.23
C LYS A 227 12.68 -0.57 -15.96
N TRP A 228 12.19 0.65 -15.66
CA TRP A 228 11.27 0.84 -14.54
C TRP A 228 10.07 -0.10 -14.68
N THR A 229 9.90 -0.96 -13.71
CA THR A 229 8.84 -1.98 -13.65
C THR A 229 8.08 -1.81 -12.33
N THR A 230 6.76 -1.79 -12.42
CA THR A 230 5.90 -1.73 -11.23
C THR A 230 5.60 -3.14 -10.75
N ILE A 231 5.71 -3.35 -9.45
CA ILE A 231 5.28 -4.59 -8.81
C ILE A 231 4.26 -4.25 -7.71
N VAL A 232 3.28 -5.13 -7.55
CA VAL A 232 2.27 -5.04 -6.47
C VAL A 232 2.35 -6.33 -5.66
N MET A 233 2.59 -6.22 -4.37
CA MET A 233 2.80 -7.37 -3.47
C MET A 233 1.69 -7.36 -2.41
N PRO A 234 0.81 -8.38 -2.41
CA PRO A 234 -0.28 -8.41 -1.42
C PRO A 234 0.24 -8.67 -0.01
N PHE A 235 -0.42 -8.09 0.98
CA PHE A 235 -0.18 -8.42 2.38
C PHE A 235 -0.77 -9.79 2.73
N GLU A 236 0.02 -10.58 3.43
CA GLU A 236 -0.44 -11.81 4.09
C GLU A 236 -0.94 -11.45 5.49
N TYR A 237 -2.27 -11.45 5.68
CA TYR A 237 -2.89 -11.14 6.96
C TYR A 237 -2.98 -12.38 7.83
N SER A 238 -2.38 -12.34 9.03
CA SER A 238 -2.53 -13.38 10.06
C SER A 238 -3.90 -13.31 10.71
N THR A 239 -4.48 -12.10 10.79
CA THR A 239 -5.83 -11.88 11.33
C THR A 239 -6.49 -10.67 10.66
N LYS A 240 -7.79 -10.80 10.37
CA LYS A 240 -8.60 -9.72 9.82
C LYS A 240 -9.25 -8.86 10.93
N LEU A 241 -9.28 -9.37 12.14
CA LEU A 241 -10.05 -8.78 13.25
C LEU A 241 -9.30 -7.65 13.95
N ILE A 242 -7.97 -7.73 13.95
CA ILE A 242 -7.13 -6.81 14.73
C ILE A 242 -6.62 -5.68 13.84
N MET A 243 -6.74 -4.44 14.34
CA MET A 243 -6.13 -3.28 13.71
C MET A 243 -4.67 -3.19 14.12
N PRO A 244 -3.76 -2.93 13.20
CA PRO A 244 -2.37 -2.68 13.58
C PRO A 244 -2.25 -1.35 14.32
N GLU A 245 -1.17 -1.21 15.05
CA GLU A 245 -0.79 0.04 15.73
C GLU A 245 0.50 0.61 15.14
N LYS A 246 1.29 -0.24 14.47
CA LYS A 246 2.61 0.12 13.95
C LYS A 246 2.87 -0.57 12.61
N MET A 247 3.81 0.03 11.84
CA MET A 247 4.28 -0.56 10.59
C MET A 247 5.77 -0.32 10.40
N ASN A 248 6.40 -1.22 9.66
CA ASN A 248 7.75 -1.01 9.12
C ASN A 248 7.77 -1.55 7.68
N VAL A 249 8.51 -0.85 6.82
CA VAL A 249 8.81 -1.28 5.45
C VAL A 249 10.32 -1.26 5.29
N ILE A 250 10.89 -2.33 4.76
CA ILE A 250 12.32 -2.48 4.50
C ILE A 250 12.48 -2.88 3.03
N ILE A 251 13.32 -2.15 2.30
CA ILE A 251 13.62 -2.42 0.89
C ILE A 251 15.13 -2.59 0.80
N SER A 252 15.60 -3.77 0.38
CA SER A 252 17.01 -4.15 0.40
C SER A 252 17.50 -4.62 -0.97
N ALA A 253 18.64 -4.10 -1.40
CA ALA A 253 19.30 -4.54 -2.63
C ALA A 253 19.74 -6.01 -2.56
N GLY A 254 20.13 -6.48 -1.37
CA GLY A 254 20.59 -7.87 -1.17
C GLY A 254 19.62 -8.70 -0.34
N ASP A 255 19.99 -9.97 -0.11
CA ASP A 255 19.22 -10.88 0.72
C ASP A 255 19.33 -10.45 2.19
N TYR A 256 18.36 -9.67 2.62
CA TYR A 256 18.31 -9.05 3.94
C TYR A 256 18.45 -10.06 5.09
N TRP A 257 17.89 -11.26 4.90
CA TRP A 257 17.89 -12.29 5.94
C TRP A 257 19.13 -13.19 5.91
N ASN A 258 19.85 -13.25 4.79
CA ASN A 258 20.95 -14.17 4.61
C ASN A 258 22.25 -13.42 4.26
N ARG A 259 22.77 -12.74 5.27
CA ARG A 259 23.92 -11.84 5.11
C ARG A 259 25.21 -12.52 4.68
N GLY A 260 25.33 -13.83 4.92
CA GLY A 260 26.49 -14.60 4.46
C GLY A 260 26.57 -14.73 2.94
N ASN A 261 25.47 -14.48 2.25
CA ASN A 261 25.41 -14.62 0.79
C ASN A 261 25.44 -13.28 0.04
N LEU A 262 25.56 -12.18 0.74
CA LEU A 262 25.55 -10.86 0.10
C LEU A 262 26.70 -10.71 -0.90
N LYS A 263 26.38 -10.14 -2.07
CA LYS A 263 27.35 -9.89 -3.14
C LYS A 263 27.56 -8.38 -3.29
N GLU A 264 28.80 -7.96 -3.28
CA GLU A 264 29.12 -6.56 -3.51
C GLU A 264 28.67 -6.13 -4.90
N ASN A 265 28.11 -4.93 -5.00
CA ASN A 265 27.62 -4.29 -6.22
C ASN A 265 26.25 -4.78 -6.72
N THR A 266 25.56 -5.72 -6.05
CA THR A 266 24.14 -5.92 -6.31
C THR A 266 23.42 -4.60 -6.04
N THR A 267 22.60 -4.16 -7.00
CA THR A 267 21.99 -2.82 -6.99
C THR A 267 20.48 -2.92 -7.23
N LEU A 268 19.72 -2.13 -6.47
CA LEU A 268 18.27 -1.99 -6.60
C LEU A 268 17.94 -0.50 -6.61
N LEU A 269 17.34 -0.02 -7.69
CA LEU A 269 16.81 1.34 -7.81
C LEU A 269 15.33 1.27 -7.47
N VAL A 270 14.84 2.22 -6.67
CA VAL A 270 13.46 2.19 -6.14
C VAL A 270 12.82 3.56 -6.23
N ASP A 271 11.56 3.57 -6.64
CA ASP A 271 10.73 4.76 -6.71
C ASP A 271 9.25 4.41 -6.46
N ASP A 272 8.43 5.41 -6.23
CA ASP A 272 6.96 5.31 -6.10
C ASP A 272 6.50 4.18 -5.17
N VAL A 273 7.02 4.17 -3.94
CA VAL A 273 6.68 3.14 -2.94
C VAL A 273 5.43 3.57 -2.16
N ASP A 274 4.32 2.84 -2.30
CA ASP A 274 3.09 3.22 -1.59
C ASP A 274 2.23 2.00 -1.22
N PHE A 275 1.29 2.20 -0.31
CA PHE A 275 0.27 1.21 0.02
C PHE A 275 -0.89 1.29 -0.97
N VAL A 276 -1.47 0.13 -1.28
CA VAL A 276 -2.64 -0.02 -2.16
C VAL A 276 -3.85 -0.43 -1.32
N TYR A 277 -4.97 0.25 -1.55
CA TYR A 277 -6.27 -0.04 -0.92
C TYR A 277 -7.29 -0.23 -2.04
N TYR A 278 -7.61 -1.48 -2.38
CA TYR A 278 -8.50 -1.74 -3.50
C TYR A 278 -9.91 -1.22 -3.24
N SER A 279 -10.49 -0.55 -4.23
CA SER A 279 -11.87 -0.06 -4.24
C SER A 279 -12.65 -0.57 -5.45
N THR A 280 -12.23 -1.73 -5.97
CA THR A 280 -12.86 -2.36 -7.14
C THR A 280 -13.58 -3.66 -6.75
N LEU A 281 -14.43 -4.16 -7.65
CA LEU A 281 -15.13 -5.44 -7.51
C LEU A 281 -14.36 -6.56 -8.20
N THR A 282 -14.45 -7.77 -7.63
CA THR A 282 -14.03 -9.01 -8.30
C THR A 282 -15.18 -9.69 -9.01
N SER A 283 -16.42 -9.53 -8.50
CA SER A 283 -17.60 -10.07 -9.15
C SER A 283 -18.85 -9.24 -8.82
N LEU A 284 -19.81 -9.29 -9.72
CA LEU A 284 -21.09 -8.60 -9.56
C LEU A 284 -22.19 -9.48 -10.17
N THR A 285 -23.23 -9.74 -9.38
CA THR A 285 -24.40 -10.51 -9.80
C THR A 285 -25.67 -9.72 -9.45
N VAL A 286 -26.62 -9.63 -10.38
CA VAL A 286 -27.88 -8.92 -10.20
C VAL A 286 -29.02 -9.87 -10.55
N GLY A 287 -29.91 -10.15 -9.59
CA GLY A 287 -31.05 -11.06 -9.80
C GLY A 287 -30.63 -12.45 -10.30
N GLY A 288 -29.44 -12.91 -9.88
CA GLY A 288 -28.87 -14.20 -10.28
C GLY A 288 -28.07 -14.17 -11.58
N GLU A 289 -28.06 -13.06 -12.32
CA GLU A 289 -27.26 -12.93 -13.56
C GLU A 289 -25.92 -12.27 -13.29
N THR A 290 -24.85 -12.87 -13.76
CA THR A 290 -23.48 -12.36 -13.58
C THR A 290 -23.16 -11.27 -14.60
N ILE A 291 -22.70 -10.14 -14.12
CA ILE A 291 -22.20 -9.04 -14.96
C ILE A 291 -20.72 -9.28 -15.25
N ALA A 292 -20.35 -9.36 -16.52
CA ALA A 292 -18.95 -9.60 -16.92
C ALA A 292 -18.12 -8.31 -16.72
N LEU A 293 -17.50 -8.20 -15.55
CA LEU A 293 -16.66 -7.04 -15.21
C LEU A 293 -15.38 -7.01 -16.07
N GLN A 294 -14.96 -5.81 -16.46
CA GLN A 294 -13.72 -5.58 -17.20
C GLN A 294 -12.88 -4.58 -16.41
N GLU A 295 -11.56 -4.79 -16.41
CA GLU A 295 -10.63 -3.93 -15.68
C GLU A 295 -10.70 -2.49 -16.22
N GLY A 296 -10.85 -1.52 -15.32
CA GLY A 296 -10.95 -0.11 -15.66
C GLY A 296 -12.29 0.34 -16.24
N VAL A 297 -13.28 -0.57 -16.32
CA VAL A 297 -14.61 -0.25 -16.82
C VAL A 297 -15.60 -0.22 -15.66
N TYR A 298 -16.25 0.92 -15.49
CA TYR A 298 -17.18 1.15 -14.38
C TYR A 298 -18.61 1.48 -14.85
N ASN A 299 -18.84 1.63 -16.17
CA ASN A 299 -20.15 1.95 -16.72
C ASN A 299 -20.54 0.88 -17.73
N TYR A 300 -21.67 0.21 -17.50
CA TYR A 300 -22.16 -0.93 -18.27
C TYR A 300 -23.55 -0.60 -18.83
N ASN A 301 -23.66 -0.51 -20.17
CA ASN A 301 -24.96 -0.36 -20.86
C ASN A 301 -25.47 -1.75 -21.21
N LEU A 302 -26.50 -2.18 -20.50
CA LEU A 302 -27.09 -3.52 -20.65
C LEU A 302 -28.20 -3.50 -21.73
N LYS A 303 -28.39 -4.63 -22.37
CA LYS A 303 -29.39 -4.76 -23.44
C LYS A 303 -30.69 -5.46 -22.99
N THR A 304 -30.61 -6.08 -21.79
CA THR A 304 -31.76 -6.76 -21.17
C THR A 304 -32.57 -5.75 -20.34
N ASP A 305 -33.86 -6.04 -20.16
CA ASP A 305 -34.70 -5.24 -19.27
C ASP A 305 -34.16 -5.30 -17.83
N MET A 306 -34.37 -4.21 -17.09
CA MET A 306 -33.98 -4.16 -15.69
C MET A 306 -34.81 -5.17 -14.89
N PRO A 307 -34.16 -6.13 -14.20
CA PRO A 307 -34.90 -7.08 -13.39
C PRO A 307 -35.56 -6.39 -12.19
N SER A 308 -36.66 -6.97 -11.71
CA SER A 308 -37.32 -6.52 -10.48
C SER A 308 -36.50 -7.07 -9.30
N VAL A 309 -35.60 -6.23 -8.76
CA VAL A 309 -34.64 -6.64 -7.71
C VAL A 309 -34.66 -5.65 -6.56
N SER A 310 -34.33 -6.19 -5.38
CA SER A 310 -34.00 -5.41 -4.18
C SER A 310 -32.47 -5.34 -4.01
N LYS A 311 -32.02 -4.62 -3.02
CA LYS A 311 -30.56 -4.53 -2.72
C LYS A 311 -29.97 -5.91 -2.41
N GLU A 312 -30.75 -6.77 -1.76
CA GLU A 312 -30.34 -8.12 -1.37
C GLU A 312 -30.12 -9.06 -2.56
N ASP A 313 -30.70 -8.72 -3.72
CA ASP A 313 -30.55 -9.47 -4.96
C ASP A 313 -29.31 -9.04 -5.75
N VAL A 314 -28.57 -8.03 -5.25
CA VAL A 314 -27.34 -7.54 -5.87
C VAL A 314 -26.14 -8.02 -5.04
N ALA A 315 -25.41 -9.00 -5.55
CA ALA A 315 -24.21 -9.52 -4.90
C ALA A 315 -22.98 -8.86 -5.53
N ALA A 316 -22.41 -7.91 -4.80
CA ALA A 316 -21.18 -7.18 -5.20
C ALA A 316 -20.03 -7.63 -4.29
N VAL A 317 -19.04 -8.33 -4.86
CA VAL A 317 -17.89 -8.83 -4.11
C VAL A 317 -16.70 -7.90 -4.33
N CYS A 318 -16.27 -7.22 -3.27
CA CYS A 318 -15.13 -6.31 -3.31
C CYS A 318 -13.82 -7.08 -3.49
N LYS A 319 -12.86 -6.51 -4.20
CA LYS A 319 -11.50 -7.02 -4.33
C LYS A 319 -10.78 -6.97 -2.99
N SER A 320 -10.96 -5.87 -2.24
CA SER A 320 -10.47 -5.76 -0.87
C SER A 320 -11.45 -6.39 0.11
N GLN A 321 -10.95 -7.20 1.03
CA GLN A 321 -11.74 -7.71 2.17
C GLN A 321 -12.06 -6.62 3.19
N PHE A 322 -11.51 -5.43 3.02
CA PHE A 322 -11.67 -4.28 3.92
C PHE A 322 -12.43 -3.12 3.26
N ALA A 323 -13.01 -3.34 2.08
CA ALA A 323 -13.84 -2.38 1.37
C ALA A 323 -15.31 -2.73 1.51
N ASP A 324 -16.16 -1.72 1.43
CA ASP A 324 -17.61 -1.85 1.48
C ASP A 324 -18.21 -1.48 0.12
N ALA A 325 -19.30 -2.16 -0.28
CA ALA A 325 -20.05 -1.86 -1.48
C ALA A 325 -21.46 -1.40 -1.09
N ASP A 326 -21.83 -0.18 -1.44
CA ASP A 326 -23.18 0.35 -1.22
C ASP A 326 -23.96 0.35 -2.52
N VAL A 327 -25.13 -0.31 -2.51
CA VAL A 327 -25.99 -0.50 -3.67
C VAL A 327 -27.15 0.49 -3.63
N THR A 328 -27.39 1.19 -4.75
CA THR A 328 -28.57 2.06 -4.96
C THR A 328 -29.29 1.60 -6.22
N ILE A 329 -30.59 1.41 -6.11
CA ILE A 329 -31.45 0.99 -7.24
C ILE A 329 -32.38 2.14 -7.60
N ASP A 330 -32.32 2.60 -8.85
CA ASP A 330 -33.19 3.65 -9.39
C ASP A 330 -34.10 3.02 -10.47
N ASN A 331 -35.30 2.67 -10.05
CA ASN A 331 -36.28 2.04 -10.93
C ASN A 331 -36.83 3.02 -11.98
N VAL A 332 -36.77 4.33 -11.70
CA VAL A 332 -37.28 5.35 -12.62
C VAL A 332 -36.34 5.52 -13.81
N ASN A 333 -35.05 5.64 -13.51
CA ASN A 333 -34.00 5.80 -14.53
C ASN A 333 -33.43 4.47 -15.01
N LYS A 334 -33.98 3.36 -14.52
CA LYS A 334 -33.53 2.00 -14.87
C LYS A 334 -32.03 1.84 -14.66
N GLN A 335 -31.58 2.16 -13.45
CA GLN A 335 -30.14 2.18 -13.14
C GLN A 335 -29.85 1.52 -11.80
N ILE A 336 -28.76 0.74 -11.74
CA ILE A 336 -28.22 0.23 -10.47
C ILE A 336 -26.81 0.82 -10.33
N LYS A 337 -26.54 1.46 -9.19
CA LYS A 337 -25.22 1.99 -8.84
C LYS A 337 -24.66 1.23 -7.66
N ILE A 338 -23.40 0.83 -7.76
CA ILE A 338 -22.66 0.21 -6.67
C ILE A 338 -21.43 1.09 -6.40
N VAL A 339 -21.37 1.71 -5.21
CA VAL A 339 -20.23 2.51 -4.79
C VAL A 339 -19.36 1.66 -3.91
N VAL A 340 -18.15 1.36 -4.37
CA VAL A 340 -17.15 0.59 -3.62
C VAL A 340 -16.22 1.59 -2.94
N THR A 341 -16.18 1.57 -1.62
CA THR A 341 -15.36 2.48 -0.80
C THR A 341 -14.38 1.67 0.04
N ASN A 342 -13.11 2.00 -0.05
CA ASN A 342 -12.07 1.40 0.79
C ASN A 342 -11.86 2.24 2.07
N GLN A 343 -10.77 2.03 2.80
CA GLN A 343 -10.47 2.74 4.05
C GLN A 343 -10.00 4.19 3.83
N GLY A 344 -10.22 4.77 2.65
CA GLY A 344 -9.82 6.13 2.28
C GLY A 344 -8.43 6.23 1.67
N GLY A 345 -7.80 5.09 1.37
CA GLY A 345 -6.50 5.07 0.69
C GLY A 345 -6.62 4.99 -0.82
N LYS A 346 -5.48 5.02 -1.50
CA LYS A 346 -5.45 5.00 -2.96
C LYS A 346 -5.46 3.57 -3.51
N ASP A 347 -6.28 3.32 -4.51
CA ASP A 347 -6.19 2.12 -5.35
C ASP A 347 -5.03 2.30 -6.36
N THR A 348 -4.79 1.31 -7.19
CA THR A 348 -3.68 1.32 -8.16
C THR A 348 -3.77 2.44 -9.20
N ASP A 349 -4.97 2.98 -9.42
CA ASP A 349 -5.20 4.13 -10.32
C ASP A 349 -5.25 5.48 -9.57
N GLY A 350 -5.03 5.46 -8.27
CA GLY A 350 -5.05 6.63 -7.40
C GLY A 350 -6.42 6.99 -6.83
N ALA A 351 -7.49 6.28 -7.21
CA ALA A 351 -8.85 6.54 -6.72
C ALA A 351 -9.04 6.01 -5.28
N THR A 352 -9.91 6.63 -4.51
CA THR A 352 -10.27 6.17 -3.15
C THR A 352 -11.61 5.44 -3.13
N SER A 353 -12.34 5.48 -4.24
CA SER A 353 -13.62 4.77 -4.42
C SER A 353 -13.91 4.64 -5.91
N HIS A 354 -14.70 3.64 -6.26
CA HIS A 354 -15.18 3.43 -7.62
C HIS A 354 -16.70 3.25 -7.61
N THR A 355 -17.38 3.84 -8.60
CA THR A 355 -18.82 3.69 -8.78
C THR A 355 -19.11 2.88 -10.04
N TYR A 356 -19.62 1.69 -9.85
CA TYR A 356 -20.14 0.86 -10.95
C TYR A 356 -21.56 1.28 -11.25
N THR A 357 -21.85 1.56 -12.53
CA THR A 357 -23.18 1.95 -12.99
C THR A 357 -23.66 0.93 -14.02
N LEU A 358 -24.77 0.28 -13.73
CA LEU A 358 -25.48 -0.59 -14.68
C LEU A 358 -26.65 0.21 -15.22
N GLN A 359 -26.64 0.53 -16.51
CA GLN A 359 -27.71 1.24 -17.18
C GLN A 359 -28.49 0.25 -18.02
N TYR A 360 -29.74 0.09 -17.70
CA TYR A 360 -30.70 -0.74 -18.44
C TYR A 360 -31.49 0.12 -19.43
N PRO A 361 -32.10 -0.46 -20.45
CA PRO A 361 -32.91 0.29 -21.40
C PRO A 361 -34.06 1.03 -20.72
N VAL A 362 -34.26 2.27 -21.10
CA VAL A 362 -35.40 3.07 -20.67
C VAL A 362 -36.32 3.14 -21.87
N GLU A 363 -37.57 2.66 -21.71
CA GLU A 363 -38.57 2.81 -22.78
C GLU A 363 -38.80 4.29 -23.04
N THR A 364 -38.39 4.74 -24.20
CA THR A 364 -38.73 6.07 -24.67
C THR A 364 -40.13 5.95 -25.31
N THR A 365 -41.16 6.30 -24.55
CA THR A 365 -42.47 6.54 -25.17
C THR A 365 -42.32 7.78 -26.03
N TYR A 366 -42.16 7.57 -27.33
CA TYR A 366 -42.30 8.66 -28.27
C TYR A 366 -43.78 9.03 -28.31
N GLN A 367 -44.16 10.11 -27.67
CA GLN A 367 -45.41 10.79 -27.98
C GLN A 367 -45.18 11.51 -29.31
N GLY A 368 -45.24 10.73 -30.37
CA GLY A 368 -45.21 11.31 -31.70
C GLY A 368 -46.60 11.88 -32.00
N TYR A 369 -46.64 13.18 -32.11
CA TYR A 369 -47.87 13.80 -32.66
C TYR A 369 -47.93 13.48 -34.15
N LEU A 370 -48.89 12.58 -34.52
CA LEU A 370 -49.18 12.35 -35.94
C LEU A 370 -49.92 13.58 -36.43
N ASN A 371 -49.25 14.50 -37.08
CA ASN A 371 -49.88 15.60 -37.79
C ASN A 371 -50.46 15.03 -39.08
N VAL A 372 -51.68 14.51 -39.01
CA VAL A 372 -52.42 14.13 -40.19
C VAL A 372 -53.00 15.41 -40.81
N LYS A 373 -52.33 15.95 -41.82
CA LYS A 373 -52.96 16.93 -42.71
C LYS A 373 -54.04 16.22 -43.53
N MET A 374 -55.25 16.35 -43.09
CA MET A 374 -56.36 15.95 -43.92
C MET A 374 -56.55 16.93 -45.09
N GLY A 375 -56.09 16.51 -46.23
CA GLY A 375 -56.41 17.24 -47.47
C GLY A 375 -57.83 16.92 -47.88
N TYR A 376 -58.66 17.95 -47.87
CA TYR A 376 -60.01 17.79 -48.45
C TYR A 376 -59.85 17.69 -49.94
N GLY A 377 -59.95 16.45 -50.46
CA GLY A 377 -60.13 16.23 -51.87
C GLY A 377 -61.64 16.15 -52.16
N TYR A 378 -62.15 17.07 -52.95
CA TYR A 378 -63.52 16.97 -53.44
C TYR A 378 -63.63 15.77 -54.38
N LEU A 379 -64.33 14.72 -53.93
CA LEU A 379 -64.75 13.68 -54.83
C LEU A 379 -66.18 14.00 -55.24
N ALA A 380 -66.36 14.28 -56.50
CA ALA A 380 -67.71 14.45 -57.10
C ALA A 380 -68.37 13.08 -57.23
N GLY A 381 -69.21 12.75 -56.28
CA GLY A 381 -69.92 11.47 -56.26
C GLY A 381 -70.51 11.17 -54.90
N ASN A 382 -71.73 10.69 -54.90
CA ASN A 382 -72.64 10.63 -53.75
C ASN A 382 -72.41 9.43 -52.77
N ASP A 383 -71.18 9.11 -52.40
CA ASP A 383 -71.05 8.02 -51.42
C ASP A 383 -70.08 8.44 -50.30
N ALA A 384 -70.67 8.62 -49.14
CA ALA A 384 -69.89 8.84 -47.88
C ALA A 384 -69.39 7.49 -47.34
N HIS A 385 -68.11 7.25 -47.39
CA HIS A 385 -67.48 6.07 -46.76
C HIS A 385 -66.63 6.44 -45.56
N ASP A 386 -66.72 5.59 -44.60
CA ASP A 386 -66.02 5.74 -43.34
C ASP A 386 -64.48 5.75 -43.50
N ILE A 387 -63.84 6.69 -42.88
CA ILE A 387 -62.37 6.78 -42.86
C ILE A 387 -61.84 5.86 -41.76
N ILE A 388 -61.12 4.85 -42.18
CA ILE A 388 -60.47 3.92 -41.22
C ILE A 388 -58.99 4.29 -40.99
N UNK A 389 -58.39 4.66 -40.00
CA UNK A 389 -57.29 4.93 -39.76
C UNK A 389 -56.56 3.92 -39.44
N UNK A 390 -56.02 3.57 -39.74
CA UNK A 390 -55.32 2.82 -39.47
C UNK A 390 -54.33 3.22 -38.80
N UNK A 391 -53.99 3.09 -38.03
CA UNK A 391 -53.21 3.31 -37.45
C UNK A 391 -52.31 2.58 -37.56
N UNK A 392 -51.69 2.59 -37.92
CA UNK A 392 -50.85 2.00 -38.00
C UNK A 392 -50.11 2.10 -37.10
N TYR A 393 -49.62 1.21 -36.16
CA TYR A 393 -48.68 1.01 -35.12
C TYR A 393 -47.33 0.54 -35.71
N TYR A 394 -46.37 1.40 -35.70
CA TYR A 394 -44.99 0.97 -36.00
C TYR A 394 -44.29 0.62 -34.67
N HIS A 395 -43.99 -0.65 -34.49
CA HIS A 395 -43.00 -1.09 -33.46
C HIS A 395 -41.63 -1.07 -34.12
N ASN A 396 -40.73 -0.27 -33.56
CA ASN A 396 -39.32 -0.36 -33.85
C ASN A 396 -38.63 -1.23 -32.81
#